data_f342e1354d230219a13fad74a812fd28
#
_entry.id   f342e1354d230219a13fad74a812fd28
#
_cell.length_a   1.000
_cell.length_b   1.000
_cell.length_c   1.000
_cell.angle_alpha   90.00
_cell.angle_beta   90.00
_cell.angle_gamma   90.00
#
_symmetry.space_group_name_H-M   'P 1'
#
loop_
_entity.id
_entity.type
_entity.pdbx_description
1 polymer ?
#
loop_
_entity_poly.entity_id
_entity_poly.type
_entity_poly.pdbx_seq_one_letter_code
_entity_poly.pdbx_strand_id
1 'polypeptide(L)'
;QVQSRGLGDVYKRQLIKHVADYYLSLNKIENSCSAIDSLSLITDEYLTYFKIYCLITQNKKDEAQLLFDLNSELDSLNDFFVKKFEVLMGYEDNNFILSDENVLYFHLSHKTDKNFLYYPSVDSDEFIWKYLSNSNLLKNLNDFNLSDIDQVKFLEKATSEGIFDESDLLNLYKKFQYEIDDLINYEDALKNLPDYE
;
A
#
# COMPACT_ATOMS: atom_id res chain seq x y z
N GLN A 1 8.75 -36.20 -14.01
CA GLN A 1 9.76 -35.28 -13.42
C GLN A 1 9.63 -33.84 -13.91
N VAL A 2 8.96 -33.57 -15.04
CA VAL A 2 8.78 -32.18 -15.58
C VAL A 2 7.68 -31.42 -14.84
N GLN A 3 6.62 -32.09 -14.37
CA GLN A 3 5.51 -31.44 -13.65
C GLN A 3 5.88 -30.91 -12.25
N SER A 4 6.82 -31.56 -11.56
CA SER A 4 7.22 -31.12 -10.20
C SER A 4 8.11 -29.86 -10.18
N ARG A 5 8.89 -29.63 -11.26
CA ARG A 5 9.72 -28.42 -11.38
C ARG A 5 8.87 -27.17 -11.59
N GLY A 6 7.83 -27.23 -12.43
CA GLY A 6 6.95 -26.08 -12.68
C GLY A 6 6.16 -25.62 -11.44
N LEU A 7 5.73 -26.55 -10.58
CA LEU A 7 5.00 -26.22 -9.35
C LEU A 7 5.89 -25.48 -8.35
N GLY A 8 7.14 -25.93 -8.16
CA GLY A 8 8.11 -25.28 -7.28
C GLY A 8 8.45 -23.84 -7.71
N ASP A 9 8.53 -23.59 -9.02
CA ASP A 9 8.82 -22.27 -9.56
C ASP A 9 7.62 -21.29 -9.39
N VAL A 10 6.39 -21.80 -9.44
CA VAL A 10 5.19 -20.99 -9.18
C VAL A 10 5.15 -20.57 -7.71
N TYR A 11 5.32 -21.49 -6.78
CA TYR A 11 5.35 -21.17 -5.35
C TYR A 11 6.49 -20.22 -4.99
N LYS A 12 7.66 -20.40 -5.58
CA LYS A 12 8.79 -19.50 -5.36
C LYS A 12 8.47 -18.07 -5.82
N ARG A 13 7.85 -17.90 -6.98
CA ARG A 13 7.45 -16.58 -7.49
C ARG A 13 6.40 -15.91 -6.61
N GLN A 14 5.38 -16.66 -6.17
CA GLN A 14 4.37 -16.15 -5.24
C GLN A 14 4.97 -15.71 -3.91
N LEU A 15 5.88 -16.50 -3.35
CA LEU A 15 6.58 -16.15 -2.13
C LEU A 15 7.42 -14.87 -2.30
N ILE A 16 8.17 -14.77 -3.39
CA ILE A 16 9.01 -13.59 -3.65
C ILE A 16 8.13 -12.35 -3.87
N LYS A 17 7.02 -12.47 -4.60
CA LYS A 17 6.04 -11.39 -4.73
C LYS A 17 5.59 -10.90 -3.36
N HIS A 18 5.13 -11.80 -2.49
CA HIS A 18 4.68 -11.45 -1.14
C HIS A 18 5.79 -10.80 -0.30
N VAL A 19 7.02 -11.31 -0.38
CA VAL A 19 8.18 -10.73 0.33
C VAL A 19 8.51 -9.32 -0.20
N ALA A 20 8.44 -9.11 -1.51
CA ALA A 20 8.68 -7.81 -2.12
C ALA A 20 7.60 -6.81 -1.71
N ASP A 21 6.32 -7.21 -1.73
CA ASP A 21 5.18 -6.40 -1.31
C ASP A 21 5.28 -6.03 0.18
N TYR A 22 5.65 -6.99 1.03
CA TYR A 22 5.87 -6.74 2.44
C TYR A 22 6.97 -5.70 2.69
N TYR A 23 8.13 -5.82 2.05
CA TYR A 23 9.20 -4.83 2.21
C TYR A 23 8.81 -3.47 1.61
N LEU A 24 8.08 -3.44 0.50
CA LEU A 24 7.58 -2.20 -0.09
C LEU A 24 6.60 -1.49 0.84
N SER A 25 5.72 -2.24 1.50
CA SER A 25 4.78 -1.71 2.50
C SER A 25 5.48 -1.10 3.73
N LEU A 26 6.68 -1.56 4.04
CA LEU A 26 7.55 -0.97 5.08
C LEU A 26 8.42 0.18 4.56
N ASN A 27 8.22 0.64 3.34
CA ASN A 27 9.04 1.63 2.65
C ASN A 27 10.53 1.23 2.54
N LYS A 28 10.83 -0.08 2.56
CA LYS A 28 12.17 -0.67 2.43
C LYS A 28 12.44 -1.08 0.99
N ILE A 29 12.59 -0.09 0.10
CA ILE A 29 12.66 -0.29 -1.35
C ILE A 29 13.84 -1.19 -1.74
N GLU A 30 15.01 -1.00 -1.14
CA GLU A 30 16.21 -1.81 -1.44
C GLU A 30 15.99 -3.30 -1.12
N ASN A 31 15.36 -3.62 0.01
CA ASN A 31 15.04 -4.99 0.40
C ASN A 31 14.02 -5.61 -0.56
N SER A 32 13.01 -4.81 -0.93
CA SER A 32 11.99 -5.21 -1.90
C SER A 32 12.63 -5.56 -3.25
N CYS A 33 13.48 -4.68 -3.78
CA CYS A 33 14.19 -4.90 -5.03
C CYS A 33 15.16 -6.09 -4.96
N SER A 34 15.85 -6.29 -3.84
CA SER A 34 16.72 -7.45 -3.65
C SER A 34 15.94 -8.78 -3.72
N ALA A 35 14.70 -8.80 -3.22
CA ALA A 35 13.84 -9.97 -3.36
C ALA A 35 13.51 -10.25 -4.84
N ILE A 36 13.15 -9.23 -5.61
CA ILE A 36 12.88 -9.33 -7.06
C ILE A 36 14.13 -9.77 -7.83
N ASP A 37 15.31 -9.24 -7.50
CA ASP A 37 16.58 -9.58 -8.15
C ASP A 37 17.00 -11.05 -7.93
N SER A 38 16.44 -11.71 -6.93
CA SER A 38 16.67 -13.14 -6.68
C SER A 38 15.99 -14.07 -7.70
N LEU A 39 15.08 -13.54 -8.53
CA LEU A 39 14.40 -14.30 -9.58
C LEU A 39 15.29 -14.44 -10.83
N SER A 40 15.51 -15.66 -11.27
CA SER A 40 16.27 -15.95 -12.50
C SER A 40 15.46 -15.72 -13.78
N LEU A 41 14.13 -15.83 -13.69
CA LEU A 41 13.20 -15.65 -14.81
C LEU A 41 11.91 -15.01 -14.31
N ILE A 42 11.52 -13.91 -14.90
CA ILE A 42 10.28 -13.21 -14.63
C ILE A 42 9.39 -13.38 -15.88
N THR A 43 8.20 -13.95 -15.68
CA THR A 43 7.17 -14.17 -16.71
C THR A 43 5.82 -13.60 -16.29
N ASP A 44 5.75 -13.03 -15.12
CA ASP A 44 4.56 -12.44 -14.53
C ASP A 44 4.58 -10.93 -14.75
N GLU A 45 3.47 -10.38 -15.20
CA GLU A 45 3.32 -8.96 -15.53
C GLU A 45 3.67 -8.06 -14.32
N TYR A 46 3.11 -8.37 -13.15
CA TYR A 46 3.34 -7.61 -11.92
C TYR A 46 4.82 -7.59 -11.50
N LEU A 47 5.47 -8.76 -11.55
CA LEU A 47 6.90 -8.88 -11.22
C LEU A 47 7.77 -8.18 -12.26
N THR A 48 7.34 -8.13 -13.53
CA THR A 48 8.01 -7.37 -14.58
C THR A 48 7.97 -5.88 -14.29
N TYR A 49 6.82 -5.34 -13.91
CA TYR A 49 6.68 -3.93 -13.51
C TYR A 49 7.53 -3.60 -12.29
N PHE A 50 7.51 -4.50 -11.32
CA PHE A 50 8.37 -4.36 -10.14
C PHE A 50 9.85 -4.33 -10.50
N LYS A 51 10.30 -5.20 -11.40
CA LYS A 51 11.69 -5.23 -11.88
C LYS A 51 12.08 -3.95 -12.60
N ILE A 52 11.22 -3.44 -13.49
CA ILE A 52 11.43 -2.15 -14.17
C ILE A 52 11.56 -1.02 -13.13
N TYR A 53 10.66 -0.96 -12.17
CA TYR A 53 10.73 0.02 -11.08
C TYR A 53 12.04 -0.09 -10.29
N CYS A 54 12.47 -1.29 -9.94
CA CYS A 54 13.72 -1.53 -9.24
C CYS A 54 14.95 -1.07 -10.05
N LEU A 55 14.97 -1.31 -11.35
CA LEU A 55 16.05 -0.82 -12.22
C LEU A 55 16.13 0.71 -12.23
N ILE A 56 14.98 1.40 -12.25
CA ILE A 56 14.95 2.86 -12.19
C ILE A 56 15.50 3.35 -10.84
N THR A 57 15.09 2.76 -9.73
CA THR A 57 15.54 3.15 -8.38
C THR A 57 17.03 2.84 -8.14
N GLN A 58 17.57 1.83 -8.81
CA GLN A 58 18.99 1.48 -8.82
C GLN A 58 19.83 2.35 -9.79
N ASN A 59 19.22 3.38 -10.39
CA ASN A 59 19.85 4.25 -11.39
C ASN A 59 20.29 3.54 -12.70
N LYS A 60 19.63 2.43 -13.04
CA LYS A 60 19.86 1.64 -14.25
C LYS A 60 18.78 1.93 -15.30
N LYS A 61 18.61 3.22 -15.64
CA LYS A 61 17.52 3.68 -16.50
C LYS A 61 17.54 3.06 -17.90
N ASP A 62 18.73 2.81 -18.46
CA ASP A 62 18.86 2.21 -19.80
C ASP A 62 18.37 0.74 -19.80
N GLU A 63 18.67 -0.02 -18.73
CA GLU A 63 18.16 -1.38 -18.58
C GLU A 63 16.65 -1.40 -18.34
N ALA A 64 16.14 -0.43 -17.58
CA ALA A 64 14.70 -0.27 -17.37
C ALA A 64 13.96 0.04 -18.67
N GLN A 65 14.51 0.95 -19.49
CA GLN A 65 13.95 1.30 -20.80
C GLN A 65 13.93 0.08 -21.72
N LEU A 66 15.05 -0.65 -21.81
CA LEU A 66 15.10 -1.84 -22.64
C LEU A 66 14.05 -2.89 -22.24
N LEU A 67 13.89 -3.13 -20.93
CA LEU A 67 12.90 -4.09 -20.43
C LEU A 67 11.48 -3.60 -20.69
N PHE A 68 11.22 -2.30 -20.57
CA PHE A 68 9.96 -1.67 -20.90
C PHE A 68 9.62 -1.83 -22.38
N ASP A 69 10.56 -1.50 -23.29
CA ASP A 69 10.35 -1.59 -24.73
C ASP A 69 10.05 -3.02 -25.18
N LEU A 70 10.79 -4.01 -24.66
CA LEU A 70 10.55 -5.43 -24.94
C LEU A 70 9.13 -5.87 -24.53
N ASN A 71 8.62 -5.40 -23.39
CA ASN A 71 7.27 -5.74 -22.94
C ASN A 71 6.19 -4.93 -23.66
N SER A 72 6.50 -3.73 -24.13
CA SER A 72 5.63 -2.94 -24.99
C SER A 72 5.41 -3.61 -26.35
N GLU A 73 6.47 -4.16 -26.97
CA GLU A 73 6.36 -4.90 -28.23
C GLU A 73 5.53 -6.18 -28.11
N LEU A 74 5.45 -6.76 -26.89
CA LEU A 74 4.66 -7.95 -26.59
C LEU A 74 3.21 -7.62 -26.19
N ASP A 75 2.83 -6.34 -26.22
CA ASP A 75 1.50 -5.84 -25.78
C ASP A 75 1.15 -6.30 -24.34
N SER A 76 2.16 -6.38 -23.47
CA SER A 76 2.04 -6.89 -22.09
C SER A 76 2.08 -5.78 -21.03
N LEU A 77 2.06 -4.50 -21.43
CA LEU A 77 2.04 -3.36 -20.51
C LEU A 77 0.62 -2.78 -20.42
N ASN A 78 0.16 -2.55 -19.20
CA ASN A 78 -1.10 -1.83 -19.00
C ASN A 78 -0.90 -0.30 -18.99
N ASP A 79 -1.95 0.44 -19.36
CA ASP A 79 -1.92 1.90 -19.48
C ASP A 79 -1.53 2.60 -18.18
N PHE A 80 -1.91 2.04 -17.03
CA PHE A 80 -1.54 2.58 -15.73
C PHE A 80 -0.02 2.58 -15.56
N PHE A 81 0.62 1.43 -15.78
CA PHE A 81 2.07 1.30 -15.61
C PHE A 81 2.84 2.16 -16.62
N VAL A 82 2.39 2.21 -17.88
CA VAL A 82 2.99 3.08 -18.92
C VAL A 82 3.06 4.52 -18.43
N LYS A 83 1.96 5.07 -17.95
CA LYS A 83 1.91 6.45 -17.44
C LYS A 83 2.80 6.69 -16.22
N LYS A 84 2.91 5.71 -15.33
CA LYS A 84 3.81 5.78 -14.17
C LYS A 84 5.27 5.74 -14.58
N PHE A 85 5.61 4.88 -15.53
CA PHE A 85 6.95 4.76 -16.09
C PHE A 85 7.42 6.09 -16.72
N GLU A 86 6.58 6.76 -17.51
CA GLU A 86 6.90 8.05 -18.15
C GLU A 86 7.31 9.12 -17.10
N VAL A 87 6.63 9.19 -15.98
CA VAL A 87 6.99 10.11 -14.89
C VAL A 87 8.29 9.68 -14.18
N LEU A 88 8.46 8.39 -13.89
CA LEU A 88 9.65 7.86 -13.22
C LEU A 88 10.91 8.04 -14.05
N MET A 89 10.80 7.94 -15.37
CA MET A 89 11.89 8.19 -16.29
C MET A 89 12.18 9.68 -16.49
N GLY A 90 11.23 10.55 -16.15
CA GLY A 90 11.34 12.00 -16.28
C GLY A 90 10.85 12.50 -17.65
N TYR A 91 10.03 11.74 -18.36
CA TYR A 91 9.41 12.14 -19.62
C TYR A 91 8.16 12.99 -19.37
N GLU A 92 7.47 12.77 -18.25
CA GLU A 92 6.36 13.57 -17.76
C GLU A 92 6.64 14.08 -16.33
N ASP A 93 6.05 15.20 -15.96
CA ASP A 93 6.30 15.86 -14.66
C ASP A 93 5.46 15.28 -13.52
N ASN A 94 4.27 14.78 -13.83
CA ASN A 94 3.30 14.33 -12.82
C ASN A 94 2.20 13.46 -13.43
N ASN A 95 1.68 12.52 -12.63
CA ASN A 95 0.55 11.70 -13.04
C ASN A 95 -0.37 11.43 -11.86
N PHE A 96 -1.63 11.90 -11.95
CA PHE A 96 -2.65 11.84 -10.88
C PHE A 96 -3.45 10.54 -10.86
N ILE A 97 -3.20 9.58 -11.75
CA ILE A 97 -3.92 8.32 -11.77
C ILE A 97 -3.56 7.54 -10.51
N LEU A 98 -4.56 7.27 -9.67
CA LEU A 98 -4.42 6.51 -8.44
C LEU A 98 -4.90 5.08 -8.66
N SER A 99 -4.17 4.11 -8.11
CA SER A 99 -4.61 2.73 -7.99
C SER A 99 -4.19 2.16 -6.64
N ASP A 100 -5.13 1.51 -5.96
CA ASP A 100 -4.97 0.77 -4.71
C ASP A 100 -5.21 -0.74 -4.88
N GLU A 101 -5.17 -1.21 -6.11
CA GLU A 101 -5.33 -2.62 -6.47
C GLU A 101 -4.25 -3.52 -5.82
N ASN A 102 -3.05 -2.99 -5.67
CA ASN A 102 -1.92 -3.65 -5.01
C ASN A 102 -0.90 -2.61 -4.52
N VAL A 103 0.01 -3.05 -3.64
CA VAL A 103 0.96 -2.12 -2.99
C VAL A 103 1.95 -1.49 -3.97
N LEU A 104 2.35 -2.17 -5.05
CA LEU A 104 3.22 -1.59 -6.07
C LEU A 104 2.52 -0.43 -6.79
N TYR A 105 1.29 -0.65 -7.26
CA TYR A 105 0.52 0.39 -7.95
C TYR A 105 0.23 1.57 -7.03
N PHE A 106 -0.07 1.29 -5.77
CA PHE A 106 -0.24 2.34 -4.77
C PHE A 106 1.04 3.15 -4.55
N HIS A 107 2.17 2.46 -4.42
CA HIS A 107 3.48 3.09 -4.32
C HIS A 107 3.81 3.95 -5.53
N LEU A 108 3.58 3.44 -6.75
CA LEU A 108 3.79 4.19 -7.98
C LEU A 108 2.87 5.42 -8.06
N SER A 109 1.61 5.31 -7.63
CA SER A 109 0.69 6.43 -7.52
C SER A 109 1.25 7.52 -6.62
N HIS A 110 1.73 7.15 -5.43
CA HIS A 110 2.36 8.08 -4.50
C HIS A 110 3.63 8.74 -5.05
N LYS A 111 4.51 7.97 -5.72
CA LYS A 111 5.80 8.49 -6.21
C LYS A 111 5.68 9.38 -7.44
N THR A 112 4.60 9.27 -8.19
CA THR A 112 4.38 10.01 -9.44
C THR A 112 3.38 11.15 -9.33
N ASP A 113 2.75 11.31 -8.16
CA ASP A 113 1.84 12.43 -7.89
C ASP A 113 2.43 13.34 -6.81
N LYS A 114 2.76 14.58 -7.20
CA LYS A 114 3.29 15.61 -6.29
C LYS A 114 2.28 16.08 -5.23
N ASN A 115 1.00 15.86 -5.48
CA ASN A 115 -0.10 16.24 -4.58
C ASN A 115 -0.84 15.02 -4.05
N PHE A 116 -0.14 13.89 -3.91
CA PHE A 116 -0.75 12.62 -3.52
C PHE A 116 -1.57 12.77 -2.24
N LEU A 117 -2.84 12.41 -2.35
CA LEU A 117 -3.78 12.37 -1.24
C LEU A 117 -4.61 11.08 -1.35
N TYR A 118 -4.63 10.31 -0.29
CA TYR A 118 -5.40 9.08 -0.21
C TYR A 118 -6.05 8.93 1.16
N TYR A 119 -7.30 8.53 1.16
CA TYR A 119 -8.07 8.22 2.36
C TYR A 119 -8.43 6.74 2.32
N PRO A 120 -7.73 5.88 3.08
CA PRO A 120 -8.03 4.47 3.10
C PRO A 120 -9.41 4.20 3.70
N SER A 121 -10.05 3.13 3.24
CA SER A 121 -11.27 2.60 3.82
C SER A 121 -10.96 1.45 4.78
N VAL A 122 -11.96 1.01 5.55
CA VAL A 122 -11.83 -0.15 6.45
C VAL A 122 -11.44 -1.42 5.68
N ASP A 123 -11.83 -1.51 4.41
CA ASP A 123 -11.58 -2.66 3.53
C ASP A 123 -10.27 -2.56 2.73
N SER A 124 -9.50 -1.46 2.89
CA SER A 124 -8.22 -1.32 2.22
C SER A 124 -7.25 -2.44 2.61
N ASP A 125 -6.43 -2.87 1.65
CA ASP A 125 -5.46 -3.95 1.84
C ASP A 125 -4.47 -3.65 2.98
N GLU A 126 -4.07 -4.67 3.75
CA GLU A 126 -3.13 -4.57 4.86
C GLU A 126 -1.79 -3.94 4.45
N PHE A 127 -1.27 -4.25 3.27
CA PHE A 127 -0.01 -3.68 2.79
C PHE A 127 -0.14 -2.20 2.46
N ILE A 128 -1.30 -1.74 1.99
CA ILE A 128 -1.58 -0.32 1.76
C ILE A 128 -1.60 0.42 3.09
N TRP A 129 -2.23 -0.13 4.12
CA TRP A 129 -2.23 0.42 5.46
C TRP A 129 -0.81 0.57 6.02
N LYS A 130 -0.01 -0.50 5.96
CA LYS A 130 1.39 -0.50 6.39
C LYS A 130 2.21 0.52 5.62
N TYR A 131 1.98 0.63 4.31
CA TYR A 131 2.65 1.61 3.45
C TYR A 131 2.34 3.05 3.88
N LEU A 132 1.08 3.37 4.10
CA LEU A 132 0.63 4.70 4.54
C LEU A 132 1.29 5.10 5.86
N SER A 133 1.31 4.19 6.83
CA SER A 133 1.96 4.40 8.11
C SER A 133 3.47 4.65 7.97
N ASN A 134 4.18 3.74 7.30
CA ASN A 134 5.63 3.83 7.15
C ASN A 134 6.11 4.95 6.22
N SER A 135 5.21 5.51 5.40
CA SER A 135 5.47 6.65 4.51
C SER A 135 5.00 7.99 5.07
N ASN A 136 4.51 8.03 6.31
CA ASN A 136 3.95 9.22 6.98
C ASN A 136 2.80 9.88 6.17
N LEU A 137 1.99 9.05 5.51
CA LEU A 137 0.86 9.51 4.68
C LEU A 137 -0.47 9.48 5.43
N LEU A 138 -0.51 8.91 6.63
CA LEU A 138 -1.70 8.92 7.47
C LEU A 138 -1.89 10.30 8.09
N LYS A 139 -3.15 10.72 8.18
CA LYS A 139 -3.49 11.95 8.89
C LYS A 139 -3.04 11.86 10.34
N ASN A 140 -2.59 12.99 10.87
CA ASN A 140 -2.35 13.11 12.29
C ASN A 140 -3.68 12.90 13.05
N LEU A 141 -3.64 12.20 14.17
CA LEU A 141 -4.81 11.96 15.05
C LEU A 141 -5.56 13.25 15.44
N ASN A 142 -4.88 14.40 15.41
CA ASN A 142 -5.52 15.69 15.69
C ASN A 142 -6.46 16.17 14.58
N ASP A 143 -6.31 15.65 13.36
CA ASP A 143 -7.09 16.04 12.18
C ASP A 143 -8.35 15.18 12.01
N PHE A 144 -8.51 14.12 12.84
CA PHE A 144 -9.69 13.26 12.78
C PHE A 144 -10.91 13.93 13.38
N ASN A 145 -12.01 13.87 12.64
CA ASN A 145 -13.31 14.28 13.15
C ASN A 145 -13.93 13.12 13.92
N LEU A 146 -14.08 13.30 15.25
CA LEU A 146 -14.64 12.30 16.15
C LEU A 146 -16.12 12.01 15.89
N SER A 147 -16.81 12.91 15.19
CA SER A 147 -18.21 12.70 14.76
C SER A 147 -18.30 11.85 13.50
N ASP A 148 -17.18 11.55 12.87
CA ASP A 148 -17.08 10.68 11.69
C ASP A 148 -16.71 9.27 12.14
N ILE A 149 -17.72 8.43 12.23
CA ILE A 149 -17.62 7.05 12.72
C ILE A 149 -16.67 6.23 11.83
N ASP A 150 -16.66 6.47 10.54
CA ASP A 150 -15.78 5.75 9.62
C ASP A 150 -14.31 6.09 9.89
N GLN A 151 -14.00 7.31 10.29
CA GLN A 151 -12.65 7.67 10.72
C GLN A 151 -12.25 7.00 12.05
N VAL A 152 -13.18 6.80 12.96
CA VAL A 152 -12.91 6.10 14.23
C VAL A 152 -12.67 4.62 13.98
N LYS A 153 -13.55 3.94 13.23
CA LYS A 153 -13.37 2.53 12.83
C LYS A 153 -12.05 2.30 12.10
N PHE A 154 -11.67 3.25 11.28
CA PHE A 154 -10.41 3.28 10.59
C PHE A 154 -9.22 3.23 11.55
N LEU A 155 -9.20 4.05 12.59
CA LEU A 155 -8.15 4.06 13.60
C LEU A 155 -8.13 2.78 14.43
N GLU A 156 -9.30 2.25 14.78
CA GLU A 156 -9.43 0.98 15.50
C GLU A 156 -8.82 -0.17 14.70
N LYS A 157 -9.14 -0.26 13.39
CA LYS A 157 -8.56 -1.26 12.51
C LYS A 157 -7.05 -1.10 12.39
N ALA A 158 -6.57 0.12 12.14
CA ALA A 158 -5.14 0.40 12.02
C ALA A 158 -4.36 0.05 13.30
N THR A 159 -4.97 0.26 14.48
CA THR A 159 -4.40 -0.14 15.77
C THR A 159 -4.41 -1.65 15.94
N SER A 160 -5.51 -2.33 15.58
CA SER A 160 -5.59 -3.79 15.65
C SER A 160 -4.57 -4.51 14.77
N GLU A 161 -4.15 -3.85 13.69
CA GLU A 161 -3.11 -4.34 12.78
C GLU A 161 -1.68 -3.88 13.16
N GLY A 162 -1.55 -3.22 14.31
CA GLY A 162 -0.25 -2.78 14.82
C GLY A 162 0.40 -1.64 14.03
N ILE A 163 -0.40 -0.86 13.30
CA ILE A 163 0.03 0.30 12.52
C ILE A 163 0.11 1.54 13.40
N PHE A 164 -0.87 1.69 14.31
CA PHE A 164 -0.86 2.68 15.37
C PHE A 164 -0.60 2.03 16.71
N ASP A 165 0.01 2.79 17.62
CA ASP A 165 0.18 2.37 19.00
C ASP A 165 -1.18 2.40 19.73
N GLU A 166 -1.40 1.45 20.63
CA GLU A 166 -2.57 1.40 21.49
C GLU A 166 -2.75 2.69 22.32
N SER A 167 -1.64 3.36 22.63
CA SER A 167 -1.65 4.65 23.31
C SER A 167 -2.29 5.76 22.47
N ASP A 168 -2.15 5.72 21.15
CA ASP A 168 -2.73 6.69 20.24
C ASP A 168 -4.24 6.52 20.16
N LEU A 169 -4.72 5.27 20.10
CA LEU A 169 -6.16 4.96 20.16
C LEU A 169 -6.75 5.38 21.50
N LEU A 170 -6.06 5.11 22.61
CA LEU A 170 -6.51 5.54 23.94
C LEU A 170 -6.59 7.08 24.04
N ASN A 171 -5.64 7.79 23.45
CA ASN A 171 -5.64 9.26 23.40
C ASN A 171 -6.79 9.80 22.52
N LEU A 172 -7.17 9.07 21.46
CA LEU A 172 -8.34 9.38 20.67
C LEU A 172 -9.61 9.23 21.53
N TYR A 173 -9.79 8.10 22.22
CA TYR A 173 -10.97 7.88 23.06
C TYR A 173 -11.09 8.89 24.19
N LYS A 174 -10.00 9.38 24.76
CA LYS A 174 -10.02 10.44 25.76
C LYS A 174 -10.54 11.79 25.25
N LYS A 175 -10.60 11.99 23.91
CA LYS A 175 -11.19 13.19 23.31
C LYS A 175 -12.71 13.13 23.22
N PHE A 176 -13.32 11.95 23.32
CA PHE A 176 -14.77 11.82 23.46
C PHE A 176 -15.18 12.38 24.81
N GLN A 177 -16.05 13.39 24.77
CA GLN A 177 -16.59 13.98 25.99
C GLN A 177 -17.73 13.08 26.49
N TYR A 178 -17.41 12.17 27.40
CA TYR A 178 -18.42 11.42 28.14
C TYR A 178 -18.89 12.28 29.34
N GLU A 179 -20.18 12.42 29.50
CA GLU A 179 -20.72 12.99 30.70
C GLU A 179 -20.63 11.98 31.87
N ILE A 180 -20.57 12.47 33.11
CA ILE A 180 -20.46 11.57 34.28
C ILE A 180 -21.66 10.62 34.33
N ASP A 181 -22.84 11.07 33.87
CA ASP A 181 -24.05 10.26 33.79
C ASP A 181 -23.93 9.09 32.78
N ASP A 182 -23.22 9.26 31.71
CA ASP A 182 -22.92 8.21 30.70
C ASP A 182 -22.03 7.11 31.33
N LEU A 183 -21.08 7.50 32.19
CA LEU A 183 -20.20 6.56 32.89
C LEU A 183 -20.88 5.81 34.00
N ILE A 184 -21.87 6.42 34.66
CA ILE A 184 -22.66 5.80 35.74
C ILE A 184 -23.73 4.87 35.15
N ASN A 185 -24.31 5.24 34.01
CA ASN A 185 -25.39 4.50 33.36
C ASN A 185 -24.91 3.91 32.01
N TYR A 186 -23.75 3.28 32.00
CA TYR A 186 -23.12 2.77 30.79
C TYR A 186 -24.02 1.82 29.97
N GLU A 187 -24.91 1.06 30.60
CA GLU A 187 -25.87 0.19 29.94
C GLU A 187 -26.93 0.97 29.13
N ASP A 188 -27.31 2.14 29.58
CA ASP A 188 -28.26 3.00 28.88
C ASP A 188 -27.55 3.84 27.82
N ALA A 189 -26.30 4.25 28.06
CA ALA A 189 -25.44 4.88 27.07
C ALA A 189 -25.14 3.95 25.87
N LEU A 190 -24.89 2.65 26.15
CA LEU A 190 -24.71 1.62 25.13
C LEU A 190 -25.95 1.40 24.25
N LYS A 191 -27.17 1.49 24.83
CA LYS A 191 -28.42 1.35 24.05
C LYS A 191 -28.70 2.54 23.12
N ASN A 192 -28.13 3.70 23.43
CA ASN A 192 -28.28 4.92 22.63
C ASN A 192 -27.19 5.10 21.59
N LEU A 193 -26.19 4.20 21.57
CA LEU A 193 -25.26 4.13 20.44
C LEU A 193 -26.03 3.66 19.21
N PRO A 194 -25.82 4.26 18.05
CA PRO A 194 -26.42 3.76 16.82
C PRO A 194 -26.01 2.30 16.60
N ASP A 195 -26.99 1.44 16.27
CA ASP A 195 -26.74 0.04 15.95
C ASP A 195 -25.71 -0.03 14.84
N TYR A 196 -24.55 -0.58 15.17
CA TYR A 196 -23.51 -0.88 14.21
C TYR A 196 -23.76 -2.31 13.71
N GLU A 197 -24.50 -2.47 12.60
CA GLU A 197 -24.50 -3.69 11.80
C GLU A 197 -23.29 -3.72 10.85
#